data_7928c0a7e555c5991071742a36ea33ca
#
_entry.id   7928c0a7e555c5991071742a36ea33ca
#
_cell.length_a   1.000
_cell.length_b   1.000
_cell.length_c   1.000
_cell.angle_alpha   90.00
_cell.angle_beta   90.00
_cell.angle_gamma   90.00
#
_symmetry.space_group_name_H-M   'P 1'
#
loop_
_entity.id
_entity.type
_entity.pdbx_description
1 polymer ?
#
loop_
_entity_poly.entity_id
_entity_poly.type
_entity_poly.pdbx_seq_one_letter_code
_entity_poly.pdbx_strand_id
1 'polypeptide(L)'
;DLIAQSLIDEERPGDYNQAMMELGATVCHRQSPLCLTCPVLEFCNSGRAGDAENFPKLQKKKNKKKSIHRYWLESDGKLLLFTDLNSKNKLSGIYELPQELPDCIVKENVTYESIGIRKRTIGNVDYEEEIIRVFHFDIIKDELDDGYLWADSKKMKEITLSGPHRKWIGEIFEKRR
;
A
#
# COMPACT_ATOMS: atom_id res chain seq x y z
N ASP A 1 11.24 20.35 17.45
CA ASP A 1 12.33 21.05 16.74
C ASP A 1 12.32 22.53 17.15
N LEU A 2 13.37 22.98 17.85
CA LEU A 2 13.47 24.34 18.44
C LEU A 2 13.42 25.43 17.35
N ILE A 3 14.00 25.19 16.19
CA ILE A 3 13.98 26.17 15.09
C ILE A 3 12.57 26.34 14.55
N ALA A 4 11.84 25.25 14.30
CA ALA A 4 10.45 25.34 13.85
C ALA A 4 9.60 26.08 14.87
N GLN A 5 9.79 25.80 16.17
CA GLN A 5 9.06 26.47 17.23
C GLN A 5 9.34 27.96 17.29
N SER A 6 10.57 28.41 17.02
CA SER A 6 10.94 29.83 17.04
C SER A 6 10.42 30.64 15.85
N LEU A 7 9.94 29.95 14.80
CA LEU A 7 9.41 30.58 13.58
C LEU A 7 7.88 30.69 13.57
N ILE A 8 7.21 29.92 14.43
CA ILE A 8 5.74 29.92 14.49
C ILE A 8 5.23 31.26 15.07
N ASP A 9 4.24 31.82 14.40
CA ASP A 9 3.50 32.95 14.94
C ASP A 9 2.69 32.50 16.17
N GLU A 10 2.93 33.13 17.34
CA GLU A 10 2.29 32.72 18.59
C GLU A 10 0.81 33.09 18.65
N GLU A 11 0.41 34.18 17.99
CA GLU A 11 -0.97 34.67 17.99
C GLU A 11 -1.82 33.88 16.96
N ARG A 12 -1.23 33.52 15.82
CA ARG A 12 -1.94 32.86 14.71
C ARG A 12 -1.19 31.64 14.16
N PRO A 13 -0.90 30.63 14.99
CA PRO A 13 -0.07 29.48 14.58
C PRO A 13 -0.70 28.63 13.46
N GLY A 14 -2.04 28.57 13.40
CA GLY A 14 -2.76 27.89 12.35
C GLY A 14 -2.57 28.53 10.98
N ASP A 15 -2.69 29.85 10.92
CA ASP A 15 -2.51 30.62 9.69
C ASP A 15 -1.06 30.57 9.20
N TYR A 16 -0.10 30.62 10.13
CA TYR A 16 1.31 30.44 9.81
C TYR A 16 1.57 29.09 9.14
N ASN A 17 1.07 28.01 9.74
CA ASN A 17 1.24 26.67 9.18
C ASN A 17 0.56 26.55 7.80
N GLN A 18 -0.63 27.10 7.65
CA GLN A 18 -1.33 27.11 6.36
C GLN A 18 -0.54 27.88 5.30
N ALA A 19 -0.05 29.08 5.63
CA ALA A 19 0.77 29.89 4.73
C ALA A 19 2.05 29.16 4.29
N MET A 20 2.72 28.44 5.19
CA MET A 20 3.89 27.64 4.86
C MET A 20 3.57 26.46 3.93
N MET A 21 2.41 25.80 4.12
CA MET A 21 1.96 24.74 3.21
C MET A 21 1.63 25.31 1.82
N GLU A 22 0.94 26.43 1.74
CA GLU A 22 0.60 27.09 0.47
C GLU A 22 1.84 27.60 -0.25
N LEU A 23 2.80 28.18 0.46
CA LEU A 23 4.08 28.57 -0.10
C LEU A 23 4.79 27.39 -0.76
N GLY A 24 4.81 26.22 -0.09
CA GLY A 24 5.37 24.99 -0.63
C GLY A 24 4.62 24.44 -1.82
N ALA A 25 3.31 24.64 -1.88
CA ALA A 25 2.46 24.15 -2.96
C ALA A 25 2.49 25.06 -4.21
N THR A 26 2.67 26.38 -4.04
CA THR A 26 2.47 27.35 -5.13
C THR A 26 3.75 28.04 -5.61
N VAL A 27 4.74 28.17 -4.77
CA VAL A 27 5.97 28.94 -5.05
C VAL A 27 7.25 28.12 -4.84
N CYS A 28 7.41 27.52 -3.66
CA CYS A 28 8.63 26.83 -3.25
C CYS A 28 8.61 25.35 -3.69
N HIS A 29 8.50 25.12 -5.00
CA HIS A 29 8.52 23.76 -5.54
C HIS A 29 9.89 23.14 -5.40
N ARG A 30 9.94 21.81 -5.27
CA ARG A 30 11.19 21.07 -5.18
C ARG A 30 12.05 21.18 -6.45
N GLN A 31 11.40 21.26 -7.62
CA GLN A 31 12.05 21.47 -8.92
C GLN A 31 11.55 22.79 -9.48
N SER A 32 12.48 23.61 -9.97
CA SER A 32 12.21 24.94 -10.53
C SER A 32 11.39 25.84 -9.58
N PRO A 33 11.84 26.09 -8.33
CA PRO A 33 11.13 26.97 -7.41
C PRO A 33 11.07 28.41 -7.97
N LEU A 34 9.93 29.06 -7.76
CA LEU A 34 9.67 30.42 -8.23
C LEU A 34 10.26 31.46 -7.29
N CYS A 35 11.57 31.41 -7.04
CA CYS A 35 12.24 32.23 -6.03
C CYS A 35 12.07 33.74 -6.25
N LEU A 36 12.07 34.21 -7.50
CA LEU A 36 11.96 35.64 -7.81
C LEU A 36 10.61 36.25 -7.42
N THR A 37 9.56 35.45 -7.30
CA THR A 37 8.23 35.87 -6.88
C THR A 37 7.90 35.44 -5.45
N CYS A 38 8.87 34.88 -4.75
CA CYS A 38 8.66 34.35 -3.40
C CYS A 38 8.53 35.52 -2.37
N PRO A 39 7.45 35.60 -1.58
CA PRO A 39 7.25 36.69 -0.63
C PRO A 39 8.25 36.67 0.53
N VAL A 40 8.93 35.55 0.76
CA VAL A 40 9.94 35.39 1.81
C VAL A 40 11.39 35.34 1.27
N LEU A 41 11.62 35.77 0.04
CA LEU A 41 12.94 35.70 -0.59
C LEU A 41 14.03 36.40 0.22
N GLU A 42 13.72 37.54 0.81
CA GLU A 42 14.68 38.35 1.62
C GLU A 42 15.21 37.55 2.83
N PHE A 43 14.40 36.65 3.37
CA PHE A 43 14.73 35.82 4.53
C PHE A 43 15.26 34.44 4.14
N CYS A 44 15.27 34.12 2.82
CA CYS A 44 15.64 32.80 2.36
C CYS A 44 17.08 32.76 1.83
N ASN A 45 17.97 32.08 2.55
CA ASN A 45 19.37 31.97 2.13
C ASN A 45 19.50 31.23 0.79
N SER A 46 18.79 30.11 0.61
CA SER A 46 18.88 29.29 -0.63
C SER A 46 18.26 30.01 -1.84
N GLY A 47 17.15 30.74 -1.65
CA GLY A 47 16.54 31.53 -2.73
C GLY A 47 17.47 32.65 -3.20
N ARG A 48 18.12 33.34 -2.24
CA ARG A 48 19.09 34.41 -2.55
C ARG A 48 20.39 33.88 -3.17
N ALA A 49 20.84 32.71 -2.77
CA ALA A 49 21.99 32.05 -3.32
C ALA A 49 21.75 31.37 -4.67
N GLY A 50 20.51 31.20 -5.09
CA GLY A 50 20.13 30.51 -6.33
C GLY A 50 20.31 28.99 -6.26
N ASP A 51 20.41 28.42 -5.07
CA ASP A 51 20.66 26.98 -4.85
C ASP A 51 19.50 26.24 -4.19
N ALA A 52 18.29 26.80 -4.26
CA ALA A 52 17.11 26.27 -3.60
C ALA A 52 16.77 24.82 -3.98
N GLU A 53 17.06 24.40 -5.21
CA GLU A 53 16.84 23.02 -5.67
C GLU A 53 17.74 21.98 -4.96
N ASN A 54 18.83 22.43 -4.34
CA ASN A 54 19.72 21.56 -3.56
C ASN A 54 19.12 21.16 -2.20
N PHE A 55 17.99 21.74 -1.84
CA PHE A 55 17.33 21.52 -0.55
C PHE A 55 15.91 20.94 -0.70
N PRO A 56 15.46 20.11 0.25
CA PRO A 56 16.25 19.48 1.28
C PRO A 56 17.23 18.43 0.72
N LYS A 57 18.41 18.27 1.35
CA LYS A 57 19.36 17.20 1.04
C LYS A 57 18.83 15.86 1.55
N LEU A 58 17.87 15.29 0.82
CA LEU A 58 17.25 14.03 1.20
C LEU A 58 18.21 12.87 0.96
N GLN A 59 18.58 12.16 2.02
CA GLN A 59 19.19 10.86 1.87
C GLN A 59 18.10 9.88 1.37
N LYS A 60 18.32 9.28 0.20
CA LYS A 60 17.46 8.20 -0.29
C LYS A 60 17.59 7.02 0.68
N LYS A 61 16.59 6.84 1.54
CA LYS A 61 16.49 5.63 2.34
C LYS A 61 16.25 4.47 1.37
N LYS A 62 17.09 3.43 1.44
CA LYS A 62 16.86 2.20 0.70
C LYS A 62 15.66 1.51 1.32
N ASN A 63 14.64 1.22 0.51
CA ASN A 63 13.53 0.42 0.96
C ASN A 63 14.00 -0.99 1.34
N LYS A 64 13.41 -1.55 2.38
CA LYS A 64 13.58 -2.97 2.71
C LYS A 64 12.79 -3.79 1.69
N LYS A 65 13.37 -4.88 1.20
CA LYS A 65 12.67 -5.81 0.32
C LYS A 65 12.05 -6.93 1.15
N LYS A 66 10.81 -7.30 0.83
CA LYS A 66 10.12 -8.42 1.45
C LYS A 66 9.41 -9.23 0.37
N SER A 67 9.75 -10.52 0.29
CA SER A 67 9.06 -11.48 -0.58
C SER A 67 8.02 -12.22 0.25
N ILE A 68 6.82 -12.37 -0.29
CA ILE A 68 5.72 -13.11 0.33
C ILE A 68 4.98 -13.92 -0.74
N HIS A 69 4.40 -15.03 -0.34
CA HIS A 69 3.53 -15.83 -1.20
C HIS A 69 2.07 -15.44 -0.95
N ARG A 70 1.27 -15.52 -2.01
CA ARG A 70 -0.18 -15.35 -1.99
C ARG A 70 -0.80 -16.56 -2.68
N TYR A 71 -1.69 -17.23 -1.99
CA TYR A 71 -2.32 -18.43 -2.53
C TYR A 71 -3.61 -18.09 -3.27
N TRP A 72 -3.75 -18.67 -4.46
CA TRP A 72 -4.93 -18.58 -5.30
C TRP A 72 -5.62 -19.94 -5.30
N LEU A 73 -6.71 -20.06 -4.56
CA LEU A 73 -7.53 -21.27 -4.51
C LEU A 73 -8.90 -20.98 -5.05
N GLU A 74 -9.33 -21.82 -5.97
CA GLU A 74 -10.70 -21.78 -6.52
C GLU A 74 -11.38 -23.13 -6.28
N SER A 75 -12.61 -23.08 -5.77
CA SER A 75 -13.53 -24.21 -5.65
C SER A 75 -14.93 -23.76 -5.99
N ASP A 76 -15.65 -24.50 -6.81
CA ASP A 76 -17.04 -24.24 -7.20
C ASP A 76 -17.32 -22.79 -7.66
N GLY A 77 -16.38 -22.22 -8.43
CA GLY A 77 -16.48 -20.85 -8.93
C GLY A 77 -16.28 -19.75 -7.88
N LYS A 78 -15.80 -20.12 -6.69
CA LYS A 78 -15.47 -19.21 -5.61
C LYS A 78 -13.96 -19.13 -5.41
N LEU A 79 -13.47 -17.96 -5.07
CA LEU A 79 -12.07 -17.68 -4.74
C LEU A 79 -11.93 -17.58 -3.22
N LEU A 80 -10.91 -18.23 -2.67
CA LEU A 80 -10.58 -18.12 -1.25
C LEU A 80 -9.90 -16.78 -0.97
N LEU A 81 -10.44 -16.05 -0.02
CA LEU A 81 -9.93 -14.76 0.46
C LEU A 81 -9.70 -14.82 1.97
N PHE A 82 -8.88 -13.91 2.47
CA PHE A 82 -8.56 -13.80 3.89
C PHE A 82 -8.59 -12.35 4.36
N THR A 83 -9.07 -12.13 5.58
CA THR A 83 -8.95 -10.87 6.32
C THR A 83 -8.43 -11.15 7.72
N ASP A 84 -7.48 -10.35 8.18
CA ASP A 84 -6.96 -10.44 9.55
C ASP A 84 -7.91 -9.72 10.50
N LEU A 85 -8.71 -10.48 11.24
CA LEU A 85 -9.68 -9.97 12.20
C LEU A 85 -9.03 -9.39 13.46
N ASN A 86 -7.82 -9.84 13.79
CA ASN A 86 -7.13 -9.52 15.05
C ASN A 86 -6.06 -8.43 14.92
N SER A 87 -5.83 -7.92 13.71
CA SER A 87 -4.79 -6.93 13.49
C SER A 87 -5.18 -5.55 14.01
N LYS A 88 -4.50 -5.10 15.05
CA LYS A 88 -4.63 -3.72 15.57
C LYS A 88 -4.16 -2.64 14.59
N ASN A 89 -3.38 -3.01 13.56
CA ASN A 89 -2.73 -2.09 12.63
C ASN A 89 -3.32 -2.10 11.21
N LYS A 90 -4.32 -2.94 10.94
CA LYS A 90 -5.00 -3.02 9.65
C LYS A 90 -6.47 -2.71 9.84
N LEU A 91 -7.07 -2.12 8.84
CA LEU A 91 -8.52 -1.97 8.81
C LEU A 91 -9.14 -3.37 8.73
N SER A 92 -9.82 -3.79 9.77
CA SER A 92 -10.55 -5.07 9.79
C SER A 92 -11.59 -5.08 8.67
N GLY A 93 -11.83 -6.25 8.08
CA GLY A 93 -12.81 -6.41 7.00
C GLY A 93 -12.28 -6.10 5.60
N ILE A 94 -10.98 -5.82 5.42
CA ILE A 94 -10.35 -5.75 4.11
C ILE A 94 -9.82 -7.13 3.74
N TYR A 95 -10.33 -7.68 2.65
CA TYR A 95 -9.96 -9.00 2.15
C TYR A 95 -8.80 -8.93 1.15
N GLU A 96 -7.93 -9.94 1.24
CA GLU A 96 -6.76 -10.14 0.37
C GLU A 96 -6.67 -11.63 -0.02
N LEU A 97 -5.82 -11.96 -1.00
CA LEU A 97 -5.42 -13.35 -1.22
C LEU A 97 -4.64 -13.84 0.02
N PRO A 98 -4.91 -15.04 0.53
CA PRO A 98 -4.27 -15.56 1.75
C PRO A 98 -2.76 -15.74 1.58
N GLN A 99 -2.01 -15.53 2.67
CA GLN A 99 -0.59 -15.85 2.75
C GLN A 99 -0.33 -17.28 3.23
N GLU A 100 -1.33 -17.89 3.84
CA GLU A 100 -1.28 -19.25 4.35
C GLU A 100 -2.54 -19.98 3.89
N LEU A 101 -2.46 -21.28 3.78
CA LEU A 101 -3.62 -22.13 3.52
C LEU A 101 -4.32 -22.44 4.83
N PRO A 102 -5.67 -22.37 4.89
CA PRO A 102 -6.41 -22.75 6.08
C PRO A 102 -6.21 -24.24 6.41
N ASP A 103 -6.40 -24.60 7.67
CA ASP A 103 -6.19 -25.96 8.16
C ASP A 103 -7.19 -26.98 7.59
N CYS A 104 -8.33 -26.49 7.06
CA CYS A 104 -9.30 -27.34 6.39
C CYS A 104 -8.83 -27.85 5.01
N ILE A 105 -7.75 -27.31 4.45
CA ILE A 105 -7.18 -27.74 3.18
C ILE A 105 -6.14 -28.84 3.42
N VAL A 106 -6.38 -30.03 2.83
CA VAL A 106 -5.41 -31.12 2.84
C VAL A 106 -4.23 -30.74 1.98
N LYS A 107 -3.03 -30.75 2.57
CA LYS A 107 -1.78 -30.38 1.89
C LYS A 107 -1.09 -31.57 1.21
N GLU A 108 -1.68 -32.78 1.29
CA GLU A 108 -1.19 -33.97 0.61
C GLU A 108 -1.66 -33.97 -0.85
N ASN A 109 -0.74 -34.22 -1.77
CA ASN A 109 -0.97 -34.26 -3.22
C ASN A 109 -1.39 -32.91 -3.88
N VAL A 110 -1.19 -31.79 -3.21
CA VAL A 110 -1.47 -30.47 -3.76
C VAL A 110 -0.43 -30.09 -4.80
N THR A 111 -0.88 -29.56 -5.92
CA THR A 111 -0.01 -29.03 -6.98
C THR A 111 0.01 -27.51 -6.91
N TYR A 112 1.18 -26.91 -7.03
CA TYR A 112 1.42 -25.48 -6.98
C TYR A 112 1.93 -24.97 -8.33
N GLU A 113 1.37 -23.89 -8.82
CA GLU A 113 1.80 -23.20 -10.04
C GLU A 113 1.95 -21.70 -9.76
N SER A 114 3.12 -21.13 -10.07
CA SER A 114 3.29 -19.68 -10.01
C SER A 114 2.59 -19.02 -11.20
N ILE A 115 1.61 -18.17 -10.92
CA ILE A 115 0.87 -17.45 -11.97
C ILE A 115 1.32 -16.00 -12.13
N GLY A 116 2.33 -15.61 -11.38
CA GLY A 116 3.04 -14.35 -11.58
C GLY A 116 3.42 -13.64 -10.30
N ILE A 117 4.33 -12.69 -10.47
CA ILE A 117 4.84 -11.85 -9.39
C ILE A 117 4.21 -10.46 -9.50
N ARG A 118 3.83 -9.91 -8.36
CA ARG A 118 3.30 -8.55 -8.23
C ARG A 118 4.17 -7.74 -7.27
N LYS A 119 4.37 -6.47 -7.60
CA LYS A 119 5.20 -5.56 -6.79
C LYS A 119 4.36 -4.42 -6.27
N ARG A 120 4.54 -4.09 -5.00
CA ARG A 120 3.97 -2.89 -4.38
C ARG A 120 4.91 -2.34 -3.30
N THR A 121 4.82 -1.04 -3.05
CA THR A 121 5.55 -0.38 -1.98
C THR A 121 4.57 0.10 -0.93
N ILE A 122 4.83 -0.21 0.33
CA ILE A 122 4.07 0.29 1.48
C ILE A 122 5.07 0.92 2.45
N GLY A 123 4.97 2.25 2.63
CA GLY A 123 5.93 2.99 3.42
C GLY A 123 7.36 2.87 2.86
N ASN A 124 8.26 2.25 3.62
CA ASN A 124 9.65 2.03 3.24
C ASN A 124 9.97 0.55 2.94
N VAL A 125 8.95 -0.24 2.59
CA VAL A 125 9.10 -1.66 2.25
C VAL A 125 8.57 -1.92 0.84
N ASP A 126 9.42 -2.50 0.00
CA ASP A 126 9.07 -3.01 -1.32
C ASP A 126 8.69 -4.47 -1.19
N TYR A 127 7.43 -4.77 -1.42
CA TYR A 127 6.89 -6.12 -1.41
C TYR A 127 6.95 -6.70 -2.81
N GLU A 128 7.43 -7.93 -2.88
CA GLU A 128 7.37 -8.79 -4.05
C GLU A 128 6.48 -9.99 -3.71
N GLU A 129 5.25 -9.98 -4.26
CA GLU A 129 4.21 -10.93 -3.91
C GLU A 129 4.06 -11.92 -5.08
N GLU A 130 4.48 -13.17 -4.86
CA GLU A 130 4.27 -14.24 -5.80
C GLU A 130 2.88 -14.84 -5.60
N ILE A 131 2.08 -14.88 -6.68
CA ILE A 131 0.75 -15.49 -6.65
C ILE A 131 0.89 -16.93 -7.11
N ILE A 132 0.56 -17.86 -6.22
CA ILE A 132 0.68 -19.30 -6.40
C ILE A 132 -0.72 -19.89 -6.49
N ARG A 133 -1.05 -20.47 -7.64
CA ARG A 133 -2.29 -21.22 -7.80
C ARG A 133 -2.14 -22.60 -7.19
N VAL A 134 -3.18 -23.03 -6.50
CA VAL A 134 -3.26 -24.32 -5.81
C VAL A 134 -4.30 -25.20 -6.50
N PHE A 135 -3.90 -26.41 -6.87
CA PHE A 135 -4.74 -27.41 -7.52
C PHE A 135 -4.78 -28.71 -6.74
N HIS A 136 -5.77 -29.54 -7.03
CA HIS A 136 -5.90 -30.90 -6.48
C HIS A 136 -5.86 -30.93 -4.95
N PHE A 137 -6.63 -30.04 -4.33
CA PHE A 137 -6.76 -30.00 -2.89
C PHE A 137 -8.13 -30.53 -2.46
N ASP A 138 -8.15 -31.19 -1.31
CA ASP A 138 -9.38 -31.62 -0.66
C ASP A 138 -9.70 -30.73 0.53
N ILE A 139 -10.99 -30.54 0.76
CA ILE A 139 -11.51 -29.76 1.91
C ILE A 139 -12.05 -30.77 2.92
N ILE A 140 -11.41 -30.90 4.09
CA ILE A 140 -11.75 -31.89 5.12
C ILE A 140 -12.74 -31.40 6.18
N LYS A 141 -13.04 -30.09 6.21
CA LYS A 141 -13.99 -29.49 7.12
C LYS A 141 -14.86 -28.51 6.38
N ASP A 142 -16.16 -28.50 6.68
CA ASP A 142 -17.10 -27.54 6.11
C ASP A 142 -16.91 -26.10 6.66
N GLU A 143 -16.27 -25.97 7.81
CA GLU A 143 -16.00 -24.68 8.44
C GLU A 143 -14.59 -24.20 8.10
N LEU A 144 -14.52 -22.99 7.58
CA LEU A 144 -13.28 -22.26 7.39
C LEU A 144 -12.78 -21.69 8.73
N ASP A 145 -11.47 -21.62 8.89
CA ASP A 145 -10.86 -20.91 10.00
C ASP A 145 -11.23 -19.42 9.96
N ASP A 146 -11.15 -18.76 11.13
CA ASP A 146 -11.49 -17.35 11.26
C ASP A 146 -10.73 -16.45 10.26
N GLY A 147 -11.48 -15.58 9.64
CA GLY A 147 -10.95 -14.62 8.66
C GLY A 147 -10.92 -15.11 7.21
N TYR A 148 -11.10 -16.40 6.95
CA TYR A 148 -11.20 -16.93 5.59
C TYR A 148 -12.63 -16.86 5.05
N LEU A 149 -12.75 -16.66 3.74
CA LEU A 149 -14.03 -16.55 3.06
C LEU A 149 -13.94 -17.09 1.63
N TRP A 150 -14.86 -18.00 1.25
CA TRP A 150 -15.10 -18.33 -0.14
C TRP A 150 -16.02 -17.28 -0.77
N ALA A 151 -15.49 -16.53 -1.75
CA ALA A 151 -16.21 -15.45 -2.41
C ALA A 151 -16.42 -15.74 -3.90
N ASP A 152 -17.70 -15.80 -4.31
CA ASP A 152 -18.08 -15.77 -5.72
C ASP A 152 -18.04 -14.33 -6.28
N SER A 153 -18.37 -14.17 -7.57
CA SER A 153 -18.35 -12.85 -8.23
C SER A 153 -19.35 -11.86 -7.62
N LYS A 154 -20.45 -12.34 -7.03
CA LYS A 154 -21.44 -11.49 -6.34
C LYS A 154 -20.89 -11.05 -5.00
N LYS A 155 -20.38 -11.99 -4.19
CA LYS A 155 -19.79 -11.73 -2.88
C LYS A 155 -18.60 -10.80 -2.96
N MET A 156 -17.75 -10.93 -3.99
CA MET A 156 -16.61 -10.01 -4.22
C MET A 156 -17.01 -8.54 -4.46
N LYS A 157 -18.26 -8.28 -4.90
CA LYS A 157 -18.79 -6.91 -5.03
C LYS A 157 -19.32 -6.34 -3.72
N GLU A 158 -19.71 -7.21 -2.78
CA GLU A 158 -20.26 -6.84 -1.47
C GLU A 158 -19.19 -6.57 -0.43
N ILE A 159 -18.01 -7.19 -0.58
CA ILE A 159 -16.88 -7.07 0.38
C ILE A 159 -15.88 -6.01 -0.05
N THR A 160 -15.08 -5.54 0.89
CA THR A 160 -13.96 -4.64 0.62
C THR A 160 -12.71 -5.44 0.32
N LEU A 161 -12.26 -5.41 -0.94
CA LEU A 161 -10.95 -5.94 -1.32
C LEU A 161 -9.88 -4.85 -1.19
N SER A 162 -8.68 -5.22 -0.76
CA SER A 162 -7.55 -4.28 -0.84
C SER A 162 -7.30 -3.87 -2.29
N GLY A 163 -6.95 -2.59 -2.51
CA GLY A 163 -6.81 -2.03 -3.86
C GLY A 163 -5.94 -2.89 -4.79
N PRO A 164 -4.71 -3.28 -4.37
CA PRO A 164 -3.85 -4.15 -5.18
C PRO A 164 -4.49 -5.49 -5.50
N HIS A 165 -5.11 -6.17 -4.53
CA HIS A 165 -5.72 -7.49 -4.74
C HIS A 165 -6.94 -7.43 -5.64
N ARG A 166 -7.77 -6.37 -5.53
CA ARG A 166 -8.89 -6.15 -6.45
C ARG A 166 -8.40 -6.09 -7.91
N LYS A 167 -7.31 -5.34 -8.16
CA LYS A 167 -6.72 -5.21 -9.49
C LYS A 167 -6.17 -6.56 -9.98
N TRP A 168 -5.38 -7.25 -9.15
CA TRP A 168 -4.74 -8.53 -9.55
C TRP A 168 -5.76 -9.63 -9.81
N ILE A 169 -6.79 -9.72 -8.96
CA ILE A 169 -7.88 -10.67 -9.13
C ILE A 169 -8.62 -10.41 -10.45
N GLY A 170 -8.93 -9.14 -10.76
CA GLY A 170 -9.55 -8.77 -12.03
C GLY A 170 -8.69 -9.17 -13.24
N GLU A 171 -7.40 -8.80 -13.23
CA GLU A 171 -6.45 -9.14 -14.32
C GLU A 171 -6.30 -10.66 -14.55
N ILE A 172 -6.34 -11.46 -13.48
CA ILE A 172 -6.20 -12.93 -13.59
C ILE A 172 -7.48 -13.54 -14.17
N PHE A 173 -8.67 -13.07 -13.77
CA PHE A 173 -9.93 -13.53 -14.33
C PHE A 173 -10.12 -13.11 -15.80
N GLU A 174 -9.69 -11.92 -16.19
CA GLU A 174 -9.77 -11.42 -17.57
C GLU A 174 -8.88 -12.24 -18.53
N LYS A 175 -7.69 -12.62 -18.10
CA LYS A 175 -6.76 -13.43 -18.92
C LYS A 175 -7.23 -14.87 -19.19
N ARG A 176 -8.29 -15.32 -18.51
CA ARG A 176 -8.86 -16.66 -18.68
C ARG A 176 -10.05 -16.70 -19.64
N ARG A 177 -10.53 -15.54 -20.08
CA ARG A 177 -11.55 -15.43 -21.12
C ARG A 177 -10.92 -15.34 -22.49
#